data_353d87011478857c47e7dd3887021e32
#
_entry.id   353d87011478857c47e7dd3887021e32
#
_cell.length_a   1.000
_cell.length_b   1.000
_cell.length_c   1.000
_cell.angle_alpha   90.00
_cell.angle_beta   90.00
_cell.angle_gamma   90.00
#
_symmetry.space_group_name_H-M   'P 1'
#
loop_
_entity.id
_entity.type
_entity.pdbx_description
1 polymer ?
#
loop_
_entity_poly.entity_id
_entity_poly.type
_entity_poly.pdbx_seq_one_letter_code
_entity_poly.pdbx_strand_id
1 'polypeptide(L)'
;MFTSINPATGEEGARFEALDDDGIEAALARAEAAFRSWRVSEIAQRTALLTGIADAFEANKQHLAETATKEMGKTLASAVAEVEKCIAGFRHYAAKGPGYLEPVETKAASGRVVGHWLPLGPVLAVMPWNFPYWQAVRW
;
A
#
# COMPACT_ATOMS: atom_id res chain seq x y z
N MET A 1 -13.32 -20.17 1.73
CA MET A 1 -14.09 -19.15 1.00
C MET A 1 -14.54 -18.07 1.97
N PHE A 2 -14.35 -16.81 1.64
CA PHE A 2 -14.79 -15.64 2.40
C PHE A 2 -15.88 -14.92 1.63
N THR A 3 -16.89 -14.39 2.31
CA THR A 3 -17.99 -13.65 1.69
C THR A 3 -18.04 -12.26 2.33
N SER A 4 -18.06 -11.22 1.51
CA SER A 4 -18.36 -9.85 1.96
C SER A 4 -19.85 -9.77 2.31
N ILE A 5 -20.19 -9.08 3.40
CA ILE A 5 -21.58 -8.87 3.82
C ILE A 5 -21.76 -7.37 4.07
N ASN A 6 -22.76 -6.78 3.44
CA ASN A 6 -23.12 -5.39 3.70
C ASN A 6 -23.66 -5.25 5.13
N PRO A 7 -22.98 -4.56 6.04
CA PRO A 7 -23.41 -4.49 7.44
C PRO A 7 -24.70 -3.67 7.66
N ALA A 8 -25.11 -2.87 6.68
CA ALA A 8 -26.34 -2.10 6.77
C ALA A 8 -27.59 -2.88 6.33
N THR A 9 -27.45 -3.81 5.37
CA THR A 9 -28.59 -4.55 4.79
C THR A 9 -28.55 -6.05 5.10
N GLY A 10 -27.40 -6.61 5.47
CA GLY A 10 -27.18 -8.04 5.64
C GLY A 10 -27.04 -8.82 4.33
N GLU A 11 -27.04 -8.14 3.17
CA GLU A 11 -26.91 -8.76 1.87
C GLU A 11 -25.48 -9.27 1.63
N GLU A 12 -25.37 -10.45 1.04
CA GLU A 12 -24.10 -11.00 0.60
C GLU A 12 -23.58 -10.24 -0.62
N GLY A 13 -22.30 -9.89 -0.58
CA GLY A 13 -21.55 -9.24 -1.66
C GLY A 13 -20.59 -10.20 -2.37
N ALA A 14 -19.37 -9.72 -2.63
CA ALA A 14 -18.35 -10.50 -3.31
C ALA A 14 -17.90 -11.72 -2.48
N ARG A 15 -17.54 -12.80 -3.18
CA ARG A 15 -16.99 -14.02 -2.60
C ARG A 15 -15.55 -14.21 -3.03
N PHE A 16 -14.69 -14.63 -2.10
CA PHE A 16 -13.26 -14.83 -2.33
C PHE A 16 -12.85 -16.22 -1.89
N GLU A 17 -12.12 -16.92 -2.74
CA GLU A 17 -11.55 -18.20 -2.38
C GLU A 17 -10.41 -18.02 -1.38
N ALA A 18 -10.34 -18.89 -0.38
CA ALA A 18 -9.18 -18.97 0.51
C ALA A 18 -8.02 -19.63 -0.24
N LEU A 19 -6.82 -19.11 -0.06
CA LEU A 19 -5.63 -19.82 -0.52
C LEU A 19 -5.42 -21.07 0.35
N ASP A 20 -5.03 -22.16 -0.29
CA ASP A 20 -4.46 -23.33 0.37
C ASP A 20 -2.95 -23.12 0.60
N ASP A 21 -2.29 -24.10 1.20
CA ASP A 21 -0.85 -24.02 1.52
C ASP A 21 -0.01 -23.84 0.25
N ASP A 22 -0.32 -24.52 -0.84
CA ASP A 22 0.39 -24.36 -2.12
C ASP A 22 0.16 -22.96 -2.71
N GLY A 23 -1.04 -22.41 -2.59
CA GLY A 23 -1.36 -21.04 -3.00
C GLY A 23 -0.59 -19.99 -2.18
N ILE A 24 -0.43 -20.22 -0.88
CA ILE A 24 0.37 -19.35 0.01
C ILE A 24 1.85 -19.40 -0.39
N GLU A 25 2.43 -20.60 -0.55
CA GLU A 25 3.83 -20.75 -0.98
C GLU A 25 4.07 -20.11 -2.35
N ALA A 26 3.16 -20.28 -3.29
CA ALA A 26 3.25 -19.63 -4.60
C ALA A 26 3.18 -18.09 -4.49
N ALA A 27 2.38 -17.54 -3.58
CA ALA A 27 2.30 -16.09 -3.34
C ALA A 27 3.62 -15.56 -2.75
N LEU A 28 4.21 -16.26 -1.79
CA LEU A 28 5.50 -15.92 -1.18
C LEU A 28 6.62 -15.96 -2.22
N ALA A 29 6.66 -16.99 -3.06
CA ALA A 29 7.65 -17.11 -4.14
C ALA A 29 7.54 -15.94 -5.15
N ARG A 30 6.33 -15.54 -5.51
CA ARG A 30 6.12 -14.36 -6.38
C ARG A 30 6.58 -13.06 -5.72
N ALA A 31 6.29 -12.89 -4.43
CA ALA A 31 6.72 -11.70 -3.68
C ALA A 31 8.25 -11.61 -3.59
N GLU A 32 8.92 -12.72 -3.33
CA GLU A 32 10.39 -12.79 -3.30
C GLU A 32 11.00 -12.49 -4.70
N ALA A 33 10.44 -13.07 -5.76
CA ALA A 33 10.90 -12.80 -7.12
C ALA A 33 10.72 -11.33 -7.51
N ALA A 34 9.57 -10.74 -7.16
CA ALA A 34 9.30 -9.32 -7.38
C ALA A 34 10.28 -8.43 -6.58
N PHE A 35 10.57 -8.79 -5.34
CA PHE A 35 11.54 -8.07 -4.52
C PHE A 35 12.93 -8.04 -5.16
N ARG A 36 13.43 -9.18 -5.68
CA ARG A 36 14.76 -9.26 -6.31
C ARG A 36 14.94 -8.28 -7.46
N SER A 37 13.91 -8.10 -8.28
CA SER A 37 13.94 -7.13 -9.38
C SER A 37 13.66 -5.69 -8.91
N TRP A 38 12.69 -5.51 -8.00
CA TRP A 38 12.26 -4.19 -7.57
C TRP A 38 13.29 -3.48 -6.67
N ARG A 39 14.03 -4.23 -5.84
CA ARG A 39 15.05 -3.66 -4.94
C ARG A 39 16.15 -2.87 -5.63
N VAL A 40 16.43 -3.16 -6.89
CA VAL A 40 17.46 -2.48 -7.71
C VAL A 40 16.87 -1.45 -8.68
N SER A 41 15.56 -1.21 -8.62
CA SER A 41 14.93 -0.21 -9.49
C SER A 41 15.35 1.21 -9.10
N GLU A 42 15.42 2.08 -10.10
CA GLU A 42 15.73 3.50 -9.89
C GLU A 42 14.62 4.19 -9.09
N ILE A 43 15.01 5.15 -8.24
CA ILE A 43 14.05 5.89 -7.40
C ILE A 43 12.99 6.61 -8.24
N ALA A 44 13.35 7.09 -9.43
CA ALA A 44 12.41 7.72 -10.36
C ALA A 44 11.30 6.78 -10.83
N GLN A 45 11.58 5.49 -11.03
CA GLN A 45 10.57 4.49 -11.38
C GLN A 45 9.60 4.26 -10.22
N ARG A 46 10.09 4.26 -8.97
CA ARG A 46 9.26 4.11 -7.77
C ARG A 46 8.33 5.30 -7.56
N THR A 47 8.85 6.51 -7.71
CA THR A 47 8.04 7.73 -7.57
C THR A 47 7.02 7.87 -8.70
N ALA A 48 7.35 7.48 -9.93
CA ALA A 48 6.41 7.43 -11.04
C ALA A 48 5.27 6.44 -10.78
N LEU A 49 5.58 5.26 -10.21
CA LEU A 49 4.55 4.29 -9.81
C LEU A 49 3.61 4.88 -8.76
N LEU A 50 4.13 5.52 -7.71
CA LEU A 50 3.32 6.16 -6.68
C LEU A 50 2.40 7.25 -7.26
N THR A 51 2.89 8.04 -8.20
CA THR A 51 2.08 9.03 -8.92
C THR A 51 0.96 8.36 -9.72
N GLY A 52 1.29 7.31 -10.49
CA GLY A 52 0.29 6.55 -11.25
C GLY A 52 -0.78 5.91 -10.37
N ILE A 53 -0.41 5.40 -9.18
CA ILE A 53 -1.38 4.88 -8.20
C ILE A 53 -2.28 6.01 -7.69
N ALA A 54 -1.71 7.19 -7.35
CA ALA A 54 -2.51 8.33 -6.92
C ALA A 54 -3.54 8.75 -7.98
N ASP A 55 -3.14 8.78 -9.25
CA ASP A 55 -4.03 9.14 -10.37
C ASP A 55 -5.12 8.08 -10.58
N ALA A 56 -4.79 6.79 -10.43
CA ALA A 56 -5.77 5.70 -10.48
C ALA A 56 -6.77 5.79 -9.31
N PHE A 57 -6.33 6.13 -8.10
CA PHE A 57 -7.22 6.38 -6.96
C PHE A 57 -8.13 7.57 -7.21
N GLU A 58 -7.61 8.67 -7.76
CA GLU A 58 -8.41 9.86 -8.10
C GLU A 58 -9.50 9.52 -9.13
N ALA A 59 -9.12 8.80 -10.20
CA ALA A 59 -10.04 8.40 -11.26
C ALA A 59 -11.16 7.47 -10.77
N ASN A 60 -10.88 6.65 -9.75
CA ASN A 60 -11.81 5.66 -9.20
C ASN A 60 -12.36 6.05 -7.82
N LYS A 61 -12.17 7.27 -7.37
CA LYS A 61 -12.48 7.74 -6.01
C LYS A 61 -13.88 7.37 -5.55
N GLN A 62 -14.88 7.64 -6.36
CA GLN A 62 -16.27 7.37 -6.02
C GLN A 62 -16.52 5.86 -5.86
N HIS A 63 -16.04 5.05 -6.78
CA HIS A 63 -16.19 3.60 -6.74
C HIS A 63 -15.50 2.98 -5.51
N LEU A 64 -14.29 3.41 -5.19
CA LEU A 64 -13.56 2.97 -4.00
C LEU A 64 -14.30 3.34 -2.71
N ALA A 65 -14.83 4.56 -2.62
CA ALA A 65 -15.58 5.01 -1.46
C ALA A 65 -16.89 4.21 -1.29
N GLU A 66 -17.64 3.96 -2.36
CA GLU A 66 -18.86 3.14 -2.32
C GLU A 66 -18.57 1.70 -1.90
N THR A 67 -17.47 1.12 -2.39
CA THR A 67 -17.03 -0.23 -1.99
C THR A 67 -16.73 -0.29 -0.49
N ALA A 68 -15.97 0.66 0.04
CA ALA A 68 -15.69 0.73 1.48
C ALA A 68 -16.98 0.91 2.31
N THR A 69 -17.93 1.72 1.84
CA THR A 69 -19.22 1.90 2.52
C THR A 69 -20.03 0.59 2.52
N LYS A 70 -20.08 -0.12 1.41
CA LYS A 70 -20.85 -1.37 1.27
C LYS A 70 -20.24 -2.52 2.09
N GLU A 71 -18.92 -2.61 2.14
CA GLU A 71 -18.25 -3.77 2.76
C GLU A 71 -17.94 -3.58 4.24
N MET A 72 -17.70 -2.35 4.71
CA MET A 72 -17.36 -2.14 6.12
C MET A 72 -18.28 -1.16 6.86
N GLY A 73 -19.26 -0.57 6.19
CA GLY A 73 -20.32 0.20 6.82
C GLY A 73 -19.98 1.63 7.24
N LYS A 74 -18.85 2.19 6.82
CA LYS A 74 -18.57 3.60 7.08
C LYS A 74 -19.45 4.51 6.21
N THR A 75 -19.69 5.74 6.64
CA THR A 75 -20.41 6.70 5.83
C THR A 75 -19.66 7.01 4.53
N LEU A 76 -20.40 7.27 3.45
CA LEU A 76 -19.78 7.60 2.16
C LEU A 76 -18.82 8.80 2.25
N ALA A 77 -19.20 9.83 3.02
CA ALA A 77 -18.33 10.99 3.25
C ALA A 77 -16.98 10.59 3.92
N SER A 78 -17.02 9.70 4.91
CA SER A 78 -15.81 9.19 5.56
C SER A 78 -14.98 8.31 4.61
N ALA A 79 -15.62 7.54 3.74
CA ALA A 79 -14.93 6.71 2.74
C ALA A 79 -14.26 7.59 1.67
N VAL A 80 -14.92 8.63 1.18
CA VAL A 80 -14.33 9.62 0.26
C VAL A 80 -13.11 10.28 0.90
N ALA A 81 -13.22 10.76 2.14
CA ALA A 81 -12.11 11.39 2.85
C ALA A 81 -10.91 10.43 3.04
N GLU A 82 -11.15 9.13 3.24
CA GLU A 82 -10.08 8.13 3.30
C GLU A 82 -9.37 7.99 1.96
N VAL A 83 -10.11 7.88 0.85
CA VAL A 83 -9.51 7.79 -0.49
C VAL A 83 -8.70 9.04 -0.81
N GLU A 84 -9.20 10.22 -0.50
CA GLU A 84 -8.48 11.49 -0.68
C GLU A 84 -7.19 11.54 0.15
N LYS A 85 -7.23 11.03 1.37
CA LYS A 85 -6.03 10.89 2.21
C LYS A 85 -5.00 9.94 1.59
N CYS A 86 -5.44 8.84 0.99
CA CYS A 86 -4.56 7.91 0.27
C CYS A 86 -3.88 8.59 -0.92
N ILE A 87 -4.66 9.33 -1.74
CA ILE A 87 -4.13 10.10 -2.87
C ILE A 87 -3.07 11.10 -2.41
N ALA A 88 -3.36 11.86 -1.36
CA ALA A 88 -2.42 12.80 -0.77
C ALA A 88 -1.15 12.10 -0.25
N GLY A 89 -1.28 10.93 0.37
CA GLY A 89 -0.18 10.10 0.85
C GLY A 89 0.74 9.64 -0.29
N PHE A 90 0.20 9.08 -1.35
CA PHE A 90 0.97 8.66 -2.52
C PHE A 90 1.70 9.84 -3.17
N ARG A 91 1.02 10.97 -3.38
CA ARG A 91 1.63 12.19 -3.94
C ARG A 91 2.73 12.74 -3.03
N HIS A 92 2.53 12.70 -1.71
CA HIS A 92 3.54 13.11 -0.74
C HIS A 92 4.81 12.25 -0.87
N TYR A 93 4.68 10.93 -0.84
CA TYR A 93 5.84 10.04 -0.93
C TYR A 93 6.48 10.03 -2.32
N ALA A 94 5.73 10.24 -3.39
CA ALA A 94 6.29 10.45 -4.71
C ALA A 94 7.19 11.69 -4.76
N ALA A 95 6.78 12.78 -4.11
CA ALA A 95 7.52 14.05 -4.11
C ALA A 95 8.65 14.09 -3.08
N LYS A 96 8.46 13.53 -1.89
CA LYS A 96 9.39 13.68 -0.74
C LYS A 96 10.21 12.43 -0.43
N GLY A 97 9.71 11.25 -0.84
CA GLY A 97 10.34 9.95 -0.57
C GLY A 97 11.82 9.87 -0.97
N PRO A 98 12.25 10.38 -2.14
CA PRO A 98 13.67 10.39 -2.50
C PRO A 98 14.54 11.03 -1.42
N GLY A 99 14.16 12.20 -0.89
CA GLY A 99 14.91 12.88 0.15
C GLY A 99 14.98 12.13 1.48
N TYR A 100 13.96 11.30 1.79
CA TYR A 100 13.98 10.47 3.00
C TYR A 100 14.96 9.28 2.91
N LEU A 101 15.33 8.90 1.69
CA LEU A 101 16.25 7.79 1.42
C LEU A 101 17.68 8.26 1.12
N GLU A 102 17.95 9.56 1.19
CA GLU A 102 19.29 10.08 1.02
C GLU A 102 20.23 9.50 2.09
N PRO A 103 21.47 9.14 1.71
CA PRO A 103 22.44 8.67 2.66
C PRO A 103 22.74 9.70 3.76
N VAL A 104 22.83 9.24 4.99
CA VAL A 104 23.16 10.10 6.14
C VAL A 104 24.66 10.00 6.42
N GLU A 105 25.36 11.13 6.27
CA GLU A 105 26.78 11.22 6.57
C GLU A 105 27.01 11.70 8.01
N THR A 106 27.86 10.99 8.73
CA THR A 106 28.28 11.32 10.09
C THR A 106 29.79 11.34 10.20
N LYS A 107 30.34 12.37 10.82
CA LYS A 107 31.78 12.44 11.12
C LYS A 107 32.11 11.50 12.28
N ALA A 108 33.14 10.66 12.09
CA ALA A 108 33.74 9.85 13.13
C ALA A 108 35.15 10.33 13.43
N ALA A 109 35.69 9.94 14.59
CA ALA A 109 37.04 10.35 15.03
C ALA A 109 38.15 9.90 14.04
N SER A 110 37.96 8.82 13.30
CA SER A 110 38.92 8.24 12.37
C SER A 110 38.43 8.20 10.91
N GLY A 111 37.49 9.08 10.49
CA GLY A 111 37.06 9.10 9.10
C GLY A 111 35.59 9.50 8.91
N ARG A 112 35.03 9.07 7.78
CA ARG A 112 33.65 9.33 7.35
C ARG A 112 32.82 8.06 7.45
N VAL A 113 31.66 8.13 8.12
CA VAL A 113 30.68 7.05 8.18
C VAL A 113 29.45 7.49 7.37
N VAL A 114 28.95 6.61 6.51
CA VAL A 114 27.77 6.84 5.70
C VAL A 114 26.74 5.75 5.97
N GLY A 115 25.56 6.15 6.46
CA GLY A 115 24.41 5.28 6.62
C GLY A 115 23.59 5.24 5.32
N HIS A 116 23.27 4.04 4.82
CA HIS A 116 22.43 3.84 3.65
C HIS A 116 21.15 3.13 4.03
N TRP A 117 20.02 3.55 3.41
CA TRP A 117 18.73 2.89 3.52
C TRP A 117 18.61 1.81 2.47
N LEU A 118 18.45 0.56 2.89
CA LEU A 118 18.29 -0.58 1.99
C LEU A 118 16.95 -1.26 2.22
N PRO A 119 16.29 -1.75 1.15
CA PRO A 119 15.02 -2.46 1.29
C PRO A 119 15.22 -3.81 1.98
N LEU A 120 14.36 -4.14 2.94
CA LEU A 120 14.45 -5.36 3.74
C LEU A 120 13.93 -6.60 2.99
N GLY A 121 12.84 -6.46 2.23
CA GLY A 121 12.18 -7.58 1.58
C GLY A 121 10.67 -7.37 1.45
N PRO A 122 9.93 -8.41 1.06
CA PRO A 122 8.48 -8.43 1.16
C PRO A 122 8.02 -8.23 2.59
N VAL A 123 6.89 -7.55 2.78
CA VAL A 123 6.29 -7.26 4.08
C VAL A 123 4.91 -7.89 4.14
N LEU A 124 4.65 -8.69 5.16
CA LEU A 124 3.28 -9.13 5.47
C LEU A 124 2.57 -8.04 6.27
N ALA A 125 1.49 -7.52 5.70
CA ALA A 125 0.66 -6.51 6.34
C ALA A 125 -0.69 -7.11 6.78
N VAL A 126 -0.93 -7.20 8.10
CA VAL A 126 -2.21 -7.63 8.68
C VAL A 126 -2.92 -6.38 9.18
N MET A 127 -3.85 -5.88 8.38
CA MET A 127 -4.46 -4.57 8.58
C MET A 127 -5.85 -4.65 9.22
N PRO A 128 -6.19 -3.72 10.14
CA PRO A 128 -7.56 -3.60 10.62
C PRO A 128 -8.49 -3.14 9.50
N TRP A 129 -9.73 -3.64 9.52
CA TRP A 129 -10.73 -3.43 8.47
C TRP A 129 -11.31 -2.01 8.39
N ASN A 130 -11.13 -1.18 9.41
CA ASN A 130 -11.82 0.11 9.55
C ASN A 130 -11.26 1.24 8.67
N PHE A 131 -10.04 1.07 8.13
CA PHE A 131 -9.43 1.95 7.14
C PHE A 131 -8.77 1.11 6.04
N PRO A 132 -9.56 0.44 5.18
CA PRO A 132 -9.07 -0.60 4.28
C PRO A 132 -8.02 -0.11 3.29
N TYR A 133 -8.14 1.12 2.79
CA TYR A 133 -7.19 1.72 1.86
C TYR A 133 -6.00 2.36 2.57
N TRP A 134 -6.27 3.20 3.57
CA TRP A 134 -5.22 3.94 4.26
C TRP A 134 -4.20 3.05 4.95
N GLN A 135 -4.65 1.95 5.52
CA GLN A 135 -3.74 1.02 6.19
C GLN A 135 -2.76 0.36 5.20
N ALA A 136 -3.18 0.09 3.96
CA ALA A 136 -2.29 -0.43 2.92
C ALA A 136 -1.33 0.65 2.38
N VAL A 137 -1.79 1.90 2.28
CA VAL A 137 -1.01 3.02 1.70
C VAL A 137 0.12 3.48 2.61
N ARG A 138 -0.03 3.37 3.91
CA ARG A 138 0.94 3.91 4.88
C ARG A 138 2.18 3.02 5.10
N TRP A 139 2.24 1.84 4.51
CA TRP A 139 3.36 0.89 4.55
C TRP A 139 4.09 0.83 3.22
#